data_b7abda8ef3d8e205e0309f868891fe24
#
_entry.id   b7abda8ef3d8e205e0309f868891fe24
#
_cell.length_a   1.000
_cell.length_b   1.000
_cell.length_c   1.000
_cell.angle_alpha   90.00
_cell.angle_beta   90.00
_cell.angle_gamma   90.00
#
_symmetry.space_group_name_H-M   'P 1'
#
loop_
_entity.id
_entity.type
_entity.pdbx_description
1 polymer ?
#
loop_
_entity_poly.entity_id
_entity_poly.type
_entity_poly.pdbx_seq_one_letter_code
_entity_poly.pdbx_strand_id
1 'polypeptide(L)'
;VASYNLLEPLADMDYVKKQGINGPIFALIALDTGDYEIPQTDAANPTTREKLVQTILDAQVANGGWTFFGSTADPDMTGMAIQALAPYYSTNSDVKEAIDKALTAMSNAQNENGGFASWGSVNSESCAQVLVALTSLGIDPTNDERFIKNGNTLIDAMMSFSAENGFGHTDTTYNQMATEQGFYAFVSFDRLVNGKTSLYNMTDRLAENYAVGDVNLDNTVSVIDATLVQKQIVNLEQLSKVSLIKADVNHDGVIDVVDATEIQKIIVKLV
;
A
#
# COMPACT_ATOMS: atom_id res chain seq x y z
N VAL A 1 14.03 -20.90 0.42
CA VAL A 1 13.31 -22.06 -0.09
C VAL A 1 13.38 -21.99 -1.60
N ALA A 2 14.54 -22.36 -2.13
CA ALA A 2 15.02 -21.98 -3.46
C ALA A 2 14.30 -22.58 -4.68
N SER A 3 13.22 -23.32 -4.51
CA SER A 3 12.52 -23.97 -5.64
C SER A 3 11.00 -23.81 -5.63
N TYR A 4 10.43 -23.01 -4.72
CA TYR A 4 8.99 -22.80 -4.64
C TYR A 4 8.65 -21.32 -4.95
N ASN A 5 7.85 -21.13 -6.00
CA ASN A 5 7.35 -19.80 -6.35
C ASN A 5 6.07 -19.50 -5.55
N LEU A 6 6.15 -18.59 -4.60
CA LEU A 6 5.02 -18.19 -3.75
C LEU A 6 3.90 -17.47 -4.52
N LEU A 7 4.18 -16.98 -5.72
CA LEU A 7 3.19 -16.31 -6.58
C LEU A 7 2.35 -17.29 -7.39
N GLU A 8 2.79 -18.54 -7.60
CA GLU A 8 2.04 -19.52 -8.40
C GLU A 8 0.59 -19.72 -7.94
N PRO A 9 0.30 -19.90 -6.64
CA PRO A 9 -1.09 -20.03 -6.18
C PRO A 9 -1.95 -18.78 -6.44
N LEU A 10 -1.34 -17.60 -6.54
CA LEU A 10 -2.05 -16.35 -6.81
C LEU A 10 -2.49 -16.23 -8.28
N ALA A 11 -1.98 -17.07 -9.17
CA ALA A 11 -2.36 -17.07 -10.58
C ALA A 11 -3.74 -17.70 -10.85
N ASP A 12 -4.31 -18.40 -9.88
CA ASP A 12 -5.65 -19.03 -9.96
C ASP A 12 -6.66 -18.29 -9.10
N MET A 13 -7.61 -17.61 -9.73
CA MET A 13 -8.64 -16.81 -9.05
C MET A 13 -9.56 -17.67 -8.16
N ASP A 14 -9.79 -18.93 -8.52
CA ASP A 14 -10.61 -19.83 -7.71
C ASP A 14 -9.86 -20.27 -6.44
N TYR A 15 -8.53 -20.37 -6.51
CA TYR A 15 -7.70 -20.55 -5.32
C TYR A 15 -7.70 -19.31 -4.43
N VAL A 16 -7.50 -18.13 -5.00
CA VAL A 16 -7.49 -16.85 -4.27
C VAL A 16 -8.81 -16.67 -3.51
N LYS A 17 -9.95 -16.94 -4.12
CA LYS A 17 -11.28 -16.78 -3.51
C LYS A 17 -11.57 -17.72 -2.33
N LYS A 18 -10.77 -18.77 -2.10
CA LYS A 18 -10.97 -19.70 -0.97
C LYS A 18 -10.90 -19.01 0.42
N GLN A 19 -10.26 -17.86 0.50
CA GLN A 19 -10.16 -17.06 1.72
C GLN A 19 -11.27 -15.99 1.83
N GLY A 20 -12.37 -16.14 1.08
CA GLY A 20 -13.39 -15.08 1.00
C GLY A 20 -12.79 -13.79 0.46
N ILE A 21 -13.25 -12.64 0.95
CA ILE A 21 -12.77 -11.33 0.50
C ILE A 21 -11.30 -11.06 0.87
N ASN A 22 -10.76 -11.70 1.92
CA ASN A 22 -9.34 -11.58 2.27
C ASN A 22 -8.42 -12.04 1.14
N GLY A 23 -8.81 -13.09 0.40
CA GLY A 23 -7.99 -13.60 -0.69
C GLY A 23 -7.68 -12.55 -1.76
N PRO A 24 -8.68 -11.96 -2.43
CA PRO A 24 -8.46 -10.89 -3.41
C PRO A 24 -7.71 -9.68 -2.84
N ILE A 25 -8.02 -9.24 -1.61
CA ILE A 25 -7.36 -8.11 -0.95
C ILE A 25 -5.87 -8.37 -0.82
N PHE A 26 -5.48 -9.46 -0.15
CA PHE A 26 -4.06 -9.72 0.10
C PHE A 26 -3.31 -10.21 -1.14
N ALA A 27 -3.98 -10.85 -2.10
CA ALA A 27 -3.37 -11.16 -3.40
C ALA A 27 -3.00 -9.87 -4.15
N LEU A 28 -3.90 -8.87 -4.17
CA LEU A 28 -3.64 -7.59 -4.83
C LEU A 28 -2.50 -6.83 -4.14
N ILE A 29 -2.51 -6.72 -2.80
CA ILE A 29 -1.43 -6.10 -2.03
C ILE A 29 -0.09 -6.80 -2.34
N ALA A 30 -0.05 -8.14 -2.29
CA ALA A 30 1.18 -8.89 -2.53
C ALA A 30 1.74 -8.68 -3.94
N LEU A 31 0.89 -8.69 -4.95
CA LEU A 31 1.28 -8.50 -6.35
C LEU A 31 1.78 -7.06 -6.60
N ASP A 32 1.12 -6.06 -6.00
CA ASP A 32 1.43 -4.64 -6.24
C ASP A 32 2.64 -4.13 -5.43
N THR A 33 2.96 -4.77 -4.29
CA THR A 33 4.10 -4.40 -3.43
C THR A 33 5.42 -4.40 -4.19
N GLY A 34 5.65 -5.42 -5.01
CA GLY A 34 6.87 -5.55 -5.82
C GLY A 34 6.62 -5.41 -7.31
N ASP A 35 5.43 -4.98 -7.72
CA ASP A 35 5.00 -4.94 -9.12
C ASP A 35 5.20 -6.31 -9.81
N TYR A 36 4.88 -7.40 -9.07
CA TYR A 36 5.14 -8.75 -9.55
C TYR A 36 4.24 -9.13 -10.71
N GLU A 37 4.83 -9.72 -11.74
CA GLU A 37 4.08 -10.37 -12.79
C GLU A 37 3.31 -11.58 -12.24
N ILE A 38 2.04 -11.72 -12.67
CA ILE A 38 1.24 -12.89 -12.32
C ILE A 38 1.76 -14.08 -13.15
N PRO A 39 2.15 -15.20 -12.52
CA PRO A 39 2.67 -16.35 -13.24
C PRO A 39 1.68 -16.89 -14.27
N GLN A 40 2.20 -17.39 -15.40
CA GLN A 40 1.39 -18.11 -16.37
C GLN A 40 0.77 -19.36 -15.72
N THR A 41 -0.48 -19.65 -16.06
CA THR A 41 -1.23 -20.75 -15.47
C THR A 41 -2.17 -21.39 -16.49
N ASP A 42 -2.41 -22.70 -16.34
CA ASP A 42 -3.45 -23.44 -17.08
C ASP A 42 -4.78 -23.47 -16.31
N ALA A 43 -4.92 -22.69 -15.22
CA ALA A 43 -6.15 -22.61 -14.45
C ALA A 43 -7.33 -22.15 -15.33
N ALA A 44 -8.50 -22.70 -15.10
CA ALA A 44 -9.71 -22.36 -15.86
C ALA A 44 -10.13 -20.89 -15.64
N ASN A 45 -9.73 -20.29 -14.53
CA ASN A 45 -10.02 -18.91 -14.18
C ASN A 45 -8.73 -18.16 -13.78
N PRO A 46 -7.90 -17.73 -14.77
CA PRO A 46 -6.67 -17.01 -14.49
C PRO A 46 -6.94 -15.72 -13.74
N THR A 47 -6.10 -15.43 -12.74
CA THR A 47 -6.12 -14.15 -11.99
C THR A 47 -5.58 -13.02 -12.87
N THR A 48 -6.21 -11.86 -12.77
CA THR A 48 -5.66 -10.58 -13.23
C THR A 48 -5.89 -9.52 -12.15
N ARG A 49 -5.13 -8.42 -12.19
CA ARG A 49 -5.33 -7.29 -11.26
C ARG A 49 -6.74 -6.71 -11.38
N GLU A 50 -7.27 -6.60 -12.60
CA GLU A 50 -8.62 -6.11 -12.86
C GLU A 50 -9.68 -7.00 -12.21
N LYS A 51 -9.52 -8.34 -12.28
CA LYS A 51 -10.43 -9.28 -11.61
C LYS A 51 -10.35 -9.17 -10.09
N LEU A 52 -9.16 -8.97 -9.52
CA LEU A 52 -9.00 -8.77 -8.09
C LEU A 52 -9.69 -7.47 -7.65
N VAL A 53 -9.40 -6.36 -8.32
CA VAL A 53 -10.06 -5.06 -8.07
C VAL A 53 -11.57 -5.20 -8.18
N GLN A 54 -12.09 -5.77 -9.26
CA GLN A 54 -13.53 -5.92 -9.46
C GLN A 54 -14.17 -6.79 -8.38
N THR A 55 -13.50 -7.89 -7.97
CA THR A 55 -14.00 -8.76 -6.90
C THR A 55 -14.09 -8.03 -5.56
N ILE A 56 -13.14 -7.14 -5.26
CA ILE A 56 -13.18 -6.30 -4.06
C ILE A 56 -14.33 -5.28 -4.18
N LEU A 57 -14.48 -4.60 -5.31
CA LEU A 57 -15.55 -3.64 -5.55
C LEU A 57 -16.94 -4.30 -5.42
N ASP A 58 -17.15 -5.47 -6.02
CA ASP A 58 -18.42 -6.20 -5.98
C ASP A 58 -18.81 -6.64 -4.55
N ALA A 59 -17.85 -6.75 -3.64
CA ALA A 59 -18.07 -7.13 -2.25
C ALA A 59 -18.37 -5.93 -1.34
N GLN A 60 -18.38 -4.69 -1.86
CA GLN A 60 -18.71 -3.51 -1.05
C GLN A 60 -20.15 -3.59 -0.54
N VAL A 61 -20.34 -3.38 0.77
CA VAL A 61 -21.67 -3.40 1.38
C VAL A 61 -22.39 -2.06 1.21
N ALA A 62 -23.72 -2.07 1.38
CA ALA A 62 -24.58 -0.92 1.07
C ALA A 62 -24.22 0.36 1.83
N ASN A 63 -23.64 0.26 3.03
CA ASN A 63 -23.21 1.42 3.81
C ASN A 63 -21.79 1.92 3.46
N GLY A 64 -21.18 1.38 2.41
CA GLY A 64 -19.99 1.95 1.77
C GLY A 64 -18.63 1.35 2.16
N GLY A 65 -18.58 0.34 3.04
CA GLY A 65 -17.31 -0.34 3.37
C GLY A 65 -17.34 -1.80 2.99
N TRP A 66 -16.51 -2.61 3.65
CA TRP A 66 -16.42 -4.06 3.48
C TRP A 66 -16.57 -4.77 4.81
N THR A 67 -16.98 -6.03 4.76
CA THR A 67 -17.09 -6.90 5.92
C THR A 67 -16.81 -8.35 5.53
N PHE A 68 -16.36 -9.14 6.49
CA PHE A 68 -16.22 -10.58 6.29
C PHE A 68 -17.55 -11.30 6.46
N PHE A 69 -18.41 -10.81 7.36
CA PHE A 69 -19.74 -11.36 7.62
C PHE A 69 -20.77 -10.25 7.77
N GLY A 70 -21.98 -10.50 7.28
CA GLY A 70 -23.09 -9.58 7.43
C GLY A 70 -23.18 -8.52 6.32
N SER A 71 -23.77 -7.37 6.65
CA SER A 71 -24.12 -6.32 5.68
C SER A 71 -23.72 -4.91 6.14
N THR A 72 -22.94 -4.81 7.21
CA THR A 72 -22.45 -3.55 7.76
C THR A 72 -20.94 -3.51 7.65
N ALA A 73 -20.39 -2.40 7.21
CA ALA A 73 -18.95 -2.20 7.12
C ALA A 73 -18.26 -2.48 8.46
N ASP A 74 -17.20 -3.24 8.41
CA ASP A 74 -16.31 -3.53 9.53
C ASP A 74 -14.99 -2.76 9.32
N PRO A 75 -14.43 -2.11 10.37
CA PRO A 75 -13.22 -1.31 10.23
C PRO A 75 -12.02 -2.09 9.71
N ASP A 76 -11.82 -3.34 10.15
CA ASP A 76 -10.69 -4.17 9.75
C ASP A 76 -10.76 -4.47 8.25
N MET A 77 -11.89 -5.03 7.81
CA MET A 77 -12.08 -5.39 6.40
C MET A 77 -12.11 -4.18 5.49
N THR A 78 -12.72 -3.08 5.95
CA THR A 78 -12.75 -1.82 5.19
C THR A 78 -11.35 -1.24 5.07
N GLY A 79 -10.58 -1.22 6.18
CA GLY A 79 -9.19 -0.79 6.16
C GLY A 79 -8.33 -1.60 5.19
N MET A 80 -8.40 -2.94 5.27
CA MET A 80 -7.66 -3.84 4.38
C MET A 80 -8.04 -3.67 2.90
N ALA A 81 -9.35 -3.51 2.59
CA ALA A 81 -9.81 -3.29 1.23
C ALA A 81 -9.32 -1.94 0.67
N ILE A 82 -9.35 -0.87 1.48
CA ILE A 82 -8.79 0.44 1.07
C ILE A 82 -7.29 0.31 0.79
N GLN A 83 -6.52 -0.39 1.64
CA GLN A 83 -5.08 -0.61 1.44
C GLN A 83 -4.79 -1.27 0.08
N ALA A 84 -5.57 -2.29 -0.29
CA ALA A 84 -5.43 -2.98 -1.58
C ALA A 84 -5.81 -2.09 -2.77
N LEU A 85 -6.84 -1.25 -2.62
CA LEU A 85 -7.37 -0.41 -3.69
C LEU A 85 -6.66 0.95 -3.81
N ALA A 86 -5.90 1.38 -2.79
CA ALA A 86 -5.26 2.70 -2.77
C ALA A 86 -4.39 3.01 -4.00
N PRO A 87 -3.61 2.07 -4.58
CA PRO A 87 -2.83 2.34 -5.79
C PRO A 87 -3.69 2.73 -7.01
N TYR A 88 -4.96 2.36 -7.02
CA TYR A 88 -5.90 2.59 -8.11
C TYR A 88 -6.79 3.83 -7.91
N TYR A 89 -6.72 4.47 -6.75
CA TYR A 89 -7.61 5.57 -6.36
C TYR A 89 -7.60 6.76 -7.33
N SER A 90 -6.43 7.12 -7.86
CA SER A 90 -6.30 8.25 -8.79
C SER A 90 -6.58 7.91 -10.26
N THR A 91 -6.56 6.62 -10.63
CA THR A 91 -6.60 6.17 -12.03
C THR A 91 -7.87 5.42 -12.41
N ASN A 92 -8.66 4.96 -11.42
CA ASN A 92 -9.89 4.21 -11.64
C ASN A 92 -11.07 4.88 -10.92
N SER A 93 -12.07 5.36 -11.69
CA SER A 93 -13.22 6.10 -11.16
C SER A 93 -14.09 5.27 -10.21
N ASP A 94 -14.25 3.96 -10.47
CA ASP A 94 -15.10 3.08 -9.67
C ASP A 94 -14.42 2.79 -8.32
N VAL A 95 -13.09 2.60 -8.34
CA VAL A 95 -12.28 2.49 -7.11
C VAL A 95 -12.37 3.77 -6.30
N LYS A 96 -12.26 4.93 -6.95
CA LYS A 96 -12.37 6.23 -6.28
C LYS A 96 -13.73 6.37 -5.60
N GLU A 97 -14.82 6.10 -6.29
CA GLU A 97 -16.17 6.17 -5.72
C GLU A 97 -16.35 5.22 -4.54
N ALA A 98 -15.85 3.98 -4.66
CA ALA A 98 -15.93 2.98 -3.60
C ALA A 98 -15.15 3.40 -2.36
N ILE A 99 -13.92 3.91 -2.52
CA ILE A 99 -13.10 4.40 -1.41
C ILE A 99 -13.73 5.63 -0.76
N ASP A 100 -14.25 6.60 -1.53
CA ASP A 100 -14.90 7.81 -0.97
C ASP A 100 -16.11 7.45 -0.10
N LYS A 101 -16.92 6.45 -0.50
CA LYS A 101 -18.00 5.88 0.32
C LYS A 101 -17.46 5.21 1.59
N ALA A 102 -16.38 4.45 1.46
CA ALA A 102 -15.75 3.75 2.58
C ALA A 102 -15.15 4.73 3.61
N LEU A 103 -14.49 5.79 3.16
CA LEU A 103 -13.99 6.86 4.05
C LEU A 103 -15.14 7.52 4.83
N THR A 104 -16.28 7.74 4.18
CA THR A 104 -17.48 8.28 4.85
C THR A 104 -18.00 7.29 5.89
N ALA A 105 -18.09 6.00 5.56
CA ALA A 105 -18.52 4.97 6.49
C ALA A 105 -17.58 4.86 7.71
N MET A 106 -16.25 4.91 7.48
CA MET A 106 -15.26 4.87 8.56
C MET A 106 -15.31 6.12 9.43
N SER A 107 -15.41 7.31 8.84
CA SER A 107 -15.58 8.54 9.62
C SER A 107 -16.81 8.48 10.54
N ASN A 108 -17.92 7.92 10.06
CA ASN A 108 -19.14 7.74 10.86
C ASN A 108 -19.02 6.64 11.93
N ALA A 109 -18.19 5.63 11.70
CA ALA A 109 -17.97 4.51 12.63
C ALA A 109 -16.92 4.82 13.70
N GLN A 110 -16.12 5.88 13.53
CA GLN A 110 -15.10 6.27 14.49
C GLN A 110 -15.73 6.70 15.82
N ASN A 111 -15.23 6.15 16.92
CA ASN A 111 -15.72 6.44 18.27
C ASN A 111 -15.21 7.82 18.77
N GLU A 112 -15.87 8.33 19.80
CA GLU A 112 -15.54 9.64 20.42
C GLU A 112 -14.09 9.71 20.97
N ASN A 113 -13.50 8.56 21.29
CA ASN A 113 -12.09 8.47 21.70
C ASN A 113 -11.10 8.40 20.54
N GLY A 114 -11.56 8.59 19.30
CA GLY A 114 -10.73 8.52 18.09
C GLY A 114 -10.48 7.13 17.53
N GLY A 115 -10.89 6.07 18.23
CA GLY A 115 -10.64 4.67 17.87
C GLY A 115 -11.76 4.00 17.06
N PHE A 116 -11.49 2.76 16.66
CA PHE A 116 -12.40 1.92 15.90
C PHE A 116 -12.71 0.63 16.64
N ALA A 117 -13.97 0.18 16.54
CA ALA A 117 -14.43 -1.03 17.17
C ALA A 117 -14.79 -2.10 16.14
N SER A 118 -14.28 -3.30 16.32
CA SER A 118 -14.74 -4.51 15.67
C SER A 118 -15.25 -5.47 16.74
N TRP A 119 -16.29 -6.26 16.44
CA TRP A 119 -16.90 -7.20 17.40
C TRP A 119 -17.33 -6.59 18.73
N GLY A 120 -17.67 -5.28 18.72
CA GLY A 120 -18.28 -4.60 19.87
C GLY A 120 -17.29 -3.93 20.83
N SER A 121 -16.00 -4.00 20.59
CA SER A 121 -14.98 -3.34 21.41
C SER A 121 -13.99 -2.53 20.56
N VAL A 122 -13.65 -1.31 21.03
CA VAL A 122 -12.53 -0.56 20.45
C VAL A 122 -11.25 -1.36 20.72
N ASN A 123 -10.47 -1.59 19.69
CA ASN A 123 -9.27 -2.40 19.77
C ASN A 123 -8.14 -1.83 18.89
N SER A 124 -6.92 -2.16 19.24
CA SER A 124 -5.73 -1.63 18.58
C SER A 124 -5.60 -2.10 17.14
N GLU A 125 -6.00 -3.34 16.83
CA GLU A 125 -5.89 -3.91 15.49
C GLU A 125 -6.82 -3.21 14.50
N SER A 126 -8.07 -2.95 14.89
CA SER A 126 -9.02 -2.18 14.06
C SER A 126 -8.51 -0.76 13.82
N CYS A 127 -7.95 -0.12 14.86
CA CYS A 127 -7.30 1.19 14.73
C CYS A 127 -6.11 1.14 13.78
N ALA A 128 -5.27 0.09 13.87
CA ALA A 128 -4.10 -0.10 13.01
C ALA A 128 -4.48 -0.28 11.54
N GLN A 129 -5.52 -1.10 11.23
CA GLN A 129 -5.96 -1.30 9.86
C GLN A 129 -6.47 0.00 9.22
N VAL A 130 -7.23 0.81 9.98
CA VAL A 130 -7.71 2.10 9.46
C VAL A 130 -6.56 3.10 9.33
N LEU A 131 -5.59 3.12 10.24
CA LEU A 131 -4.41 3.98 10.14
C LEU A 131 -3.61 3.70 8.85
N VAL A 132 -3.33 2.43 8.56
CA VAL A 132 -2.64 2.05 7.31
C VAL A 132 -3.47 2.41 6.08
N ALA A 133 -4.80 2.25 6.13
CA ALA A 133 -5.69 2.63 5.03
C ALA A 133 -5.62 4.13 4.71
N LEU A 134 -5.73 4.98 5.74
CA LEU A 134 -5.66 6.43 5.58
C LEU A 134 -4.30 6.88 5.03
N THR A 135 -3.22 6.37 5.61
CA THR A 135 -1.86 6.71 5.18
C THR A 135 -1.56 6.23 3.77
N SER A 136 -2.13 5.09 3.33
CA SER A 136 -2.00 4.58 1.96
C SER A 136 -2.65 5.51 0.92
N LEU A 137 -3.63 6.32 1.34
CA LEU A 137 -4.28 7.35 0.52
C LEU A 137 -3.64 8.73 0.67
N GLY A 138 -2.57 8.86 1.46
CA GLY A 138 -1.96 10.14 1.76
C GLY A 138 -2.76 11.01 2.75
N ILE A 139 -3.70 10.42 3.49
CA ILE A 139 -4.53 11.12 4.48
C ILE A 139 -3.86 11.07 5.84
N ASP A 140 -3.55 12.24 6.40
CA ASP A 140 -3.03 12.38 7.76
C ASP A 140 -4.21 12.42 8.77
N PRO A 141 -4.40 11.36 9.59
CA PRO A 141 -5.50 11.29 10.54
C PRO A 141 -5.38 12.27 11.71
N THR A 142 -4.27 12.96 11.86
CA THR A 142 -4.09 14.01 12.89
C THR A 142 -4.55 15.39 12.42
N ASN A 143 -4.73 15.56 11.10
CA ASN A 143 -5.08 16.82 10.47
C ASN A 143 -6.41 16.77 9.68
N ASP A 144 -6.91 15.58 9.34
CA ASP A 144 -8.17 15.42 8.61
C ASP A 144 -9.36 15.44 9.59
N GLU A 145 -10.17 16.51 9.54
CA GLU A 145 -11.31 16.70 10.44
C GLU A 145 -12.32 15.56 10.43
N ARG A 146 -12.40 14.77 9.33
CA ARG A 146 -13.27 13.59 9.26
C ARG A 146 -12.89 12.54 10.29
N PHE A 147 -11.60 12.47 10.67
CA PHE A 147 -11.03 11.45 11.55
C PHE A 147 -10.58 12.00 12.91
N ILE A 148 -11.07 13.18 13.29
CA ILE A 148 -10.91 13.77 14.63
C ILE A 148 -12.27 13.79 15.31
N LYS A 149 -12.40 13.12 16.46
CA LYS A 149 -13.67 13.02 17.24
C LYS A 149 -13.47 13.60 18.65
N ASN A 150 -14.23 14.63 18.97
CA ASN A 150 -14.11 15.31 20.27
C ASN A 150 -12.67 15.77 20.61
N GLY A 151 -11.88 16.11 19.58
CA GLY A 151 -10.46 16.47 19.74
C GLY A 151 -9.50 15.27 19.83
N ASN A 152 -10.01 14.04 19.82
CA ASN A 152 -9.19 12.83 19.82
C ASN A 152 -8.92 12.37 18.38
N THR A 153 -7.67 12.02 18.10
CA THR A 153 -7.20 11.48 16.83
C THR A 153 -7.13 9.94 16.88
N LEU A 154 -6.97 9.32 15.72
CA LEU A 154 -6.68 7.89 15.66
C LEU A 154 -5.35 7.52 16.32
N ILE A 155 -4.37 8.44 16.31
CA ILE A 155 -3.08 8.26 17.00
C ILE A 155 -3.28 8.26 18.52
N ASP A 156 -4.13 9.15 19.07
CA ASP A 156 -4.45 9.16 20.50
C ASP A 156 -5.08 7.82 20.92
N ALA A 157 -6.02 7.32 20.10
CA ALA A 157 -6.64 6.02 20.34
C ALA A 157 -5.62 4.86 20.30
N MET A 158 -4.74 4.81 19.30
CA MET A 158 -3.67 3.82 19.22
C MET A 158 -2.75 3.86 20.45
N MET A 159 -2.35 5.07 20.88
CA MET A 159 -1.47 5.24 22.04
C MET A 159 -2.13 4.82 23.35
N SER A 160 -3.47 4.83 23.45
CA SER A 160 -4.18 4.34 24.64
C SER A 160 -3.99 2.84 24.89
N PHE A 161 -3.58 2.06 23.90
CA PHE A 161 -3.26 0.63 24.00
C PHE A 161 -1.78 0.35 24.28
N SER A 162 -0.95 1.38 24.50
CA SER A 162 0.47 1.20 24.77
C SER A 162 0.71 0.33 25.99
N ALA A 163 1.51 -0.71 25.82
CA ALA A 163 2.02 -1.61 26.87
C ALA A 163 3.52 -1.40 27.05
N GLU A 164 4.11 -1.97 28.10
CA GLU A 164 5.55 -1.82 28.40
C GLU A 164 6.45 -2.23 27.23
N ASN A 165 6.06 -3.29 26.46
CA ASN A 165 6.87 -3.84 25.37
C ASN A 165 6.12 -3.89 24.04
N GLY A 166 5.13 -3.02 23.81
CA GLY A 166 4.34 -2.98 22.58
C GLY A 166 2.93 -2.46 22.78
N PHE A 167 1.94 -3.20 22.31
CA PHE A 167 0.53 -2.83 22.38
C PHE A 167 -0.33 -3.95 22.95
N GLY A 168 -1.42 -3.59 23.61
CA GLY A 168 -2.48 -4.49 24.00
C GLY A 168 -3.61 -4.52 22.98
N HIS A 169 -4.49 -5.52 23.09
CA HIS A 169 -5.66 -5.66 22.20
C HIS A 169 -6.75 -4.63 22.51
N THR A 170 -7.34 -4.69 23.69
CA THR A 170 -8.42 -3.80 24.15
C THR A 170 -8.05 -3.00 25.40
N ASP A 171 -6.87 -3.26 25.96
CA ASP A 171 -6.31 -2.61 27.14
C ASP A 171 -4.79 -2.45 26.99
N THR A 172 -4.07 -2.17 28.05
CA THR A 172 -2.61 -2.01 28.04
C THR A 172 -1.84 -3.31 28.35
N THR A 173 -2.50 -4.46 28.30
CA THR A 173 -1.85 -5.77 28.45
C THR A 173 -1.21 -6.19 27.15
N TYR A 174 0.11 -6.43 27.17
CA TYR A 174 0.86 -6.83 25.96
C TYR A 174 0.18 -7.98 25.21
N ASN A 175 0.03 -7.80 23.91
CA ASN A 175 -0.47 -8.78 22.98
C ASN A 175 0.42 -8.79 21.72
N GLN A 176 0.87 -9.95 21.28
CA GLN A 176 1.80 -10.08 20.17
C GLN A 176 1.20 -9.58 18.86
N MET A 177 -0.05 -9.94 18.53
CA MET A 177 -0.72 -9.52 17.29
C MET A 177 -0.98 -8.01 17.29
N ALA A 178 -1.51 -7.47 18.41
CA ALA A 178 -1.69 -6.04 18.60
C ALA A 178 -0.38 -5.27 18.44
N THR A 179 0.70 -5.79 18.96
CA THR A 179 2.03 -5.20 18.85
C THR A 179 2.54 -5.20 17.42
N GLU A 180 2.43 -6.31 16.70
CA GLU A 180 2.82 -6.40 15.30
C GLU A 180 2.03 -5.39 14.45
N GLN A 181 0.71 -5.37 14.59
CA GLN A 181 -0.15 -4.48 13.83
C GLN A 181 0.05 -3.01 14.21
N GLY A 182 0.20 -2.69 15.48
CA GLY A 182 0.52 -1.35 15.95
C GLY A 182 1.83 -0.83 15.38
N PHE A 183 2.88 -1.66 15.36
CA PHE A 183 4.17 -1.26 14.81
C PHE A 183 4.11 -0.95 13.31
N TYR A 184 3.56 -1.83 12.50
CA TYR A 184 3.50 -1.52 11.06
C TYR A 184 2.58 -0.33 10.76
N ALA A 185 1.52 -0.12 11.55
CA ALA A 185 0.66 1.05 11.41
C ALA A 185 1.40 2.35 11.74
N PHE A 186 2.21 2.38 12.80
CA PHE A 186 3.06 3.54 13.09
C PHE A 186 4.17 3.75 12.07
N VAL A 187 4.76 2.67 11.51
CA VAL A 187 5.68 2.79 10.37
C VAL A 187 4.98 3.43 9.17
N SER A 188 3.73 3.03 8.89
CA SER A 188 2.93 3.63 7.83
C SER A 188 2.68 5.13 8.05
N PHE A 189 2.39 5.53 9.28
CA PHE A 189 2.22 6.93 9.66
C PHE A 189 3.52 7.73 9.60
N ASP A 190 4.62 7.20 10.15
CA ASP A 190 5.95 7.81 10.06
C ASP A 190 6.35 8.06 8.60
N ARG A 191 6.10 7.10 7.72
CA ARG A 191 6.37 7.24 6.29
C ARG A 191 5.56 8.36 5.66
N LEU A 192 4.27 8.49 6.01
CA LEU A 192 3.41 9.56 5.51
C LEU A 192 3.94 10.94 5.93
N VAL A 193 4.19 11.15 7.23
CA VAL A 193 4.59 12.47 7.75
C VAL A 193 5.99 12.88 7.29
N ASN A 194 6.83 11.91 6.90
CA ASN A 194 8.15 12.16 6.33
C ASN A 194 8.17 12.18 4.79
N GLY A 195 7.00 12.20 4.13
CA GLY A 195 6.89 12.28 2.68
C GLY A 195 7.48 11.07 1.93
N LYS A 196 7.48 9.89 2.57
CA LYS A 196 7.96 8.62 2.00
C LYS A 196 6.84 7.89 1.26
N THR A 197 7.20 6.93 0.41
CA THR A 197 6.22 6.07 -0.23
C THR A 197 5.45 5.24 0.80
N SER A 198 4.22 4.81 0.47
CA SER A 198 3.35 4.06 1.39
C SER A 198 3.98 2.74 1.86
N LEU A 199 3.44 2.18 2.95
CA LEU A 199 3.96 0.96 3.60
C LEU A 199 4.16 -0.22 2.64
N TYR A 200 3.21 -0.46 1.75
CA TYR A 200 3.29 -1.59 0.80
C TYR A 200 3.97 -1.22 -0.53
N ASN A 201 4.44 0.00 -0.70
CA ASN A 201 5.25 0.40 -1.85
C ASN A 201 6.74 0.34 -1.51
N MET A 202 7.21 1.10 -0.53
CA MET A 202 8.59 1.15 -0.03
C MET A 202 9.69 1.22 -1.13
N THR A 203 9.35 1.68 -2.33
CA THR A 203 10.28 1.76 -3.45
C THR A 203 11.42 2.74 -3.19
N ASP A 204 11.18 3.79 -2.41
CA ASP A 204 12.20 4.71 -1.93
C ASP A 204 13.29 3.99 -1.13
N ARG A 205 12.93 3.05 -0.24
CA ARG A 205 13.90 2.25 0.54
C ARG A 205 14.69 1.29 -0.34
N LEU A 206 14.03 0.65 -1.30
CA LEU A 206 14.71 -0.23 -2.24
C LEU A 206 15.69 0.55 -3.11
N ALA A 207 15.31 1.76 -3.52
CA ALA A 207 16.14 2.64 -4.29
C ALA A 207 17.42 3.10 -3.54
N GLU A 208 17.40 3.24 -2.21
CA GLU A 208 18.58 3.63 -1.42
C GLU A 208 19.79 2.67 -1.60
N ASN A 209 19.54 1.43 -2.02
CA ASN A 209 20.61 0.44 -2.26
C ASN A 209 21.42 0.71 -3.53
N TYR A 210 20.97 1.61 -4.39
CA TYR A 210 21.58 1.85 -5.71
C TYR A 210 22.01 3.31 -5.86
N ALA A 211 23.03 3.56 -6.63
CA ALA A 211 23.47 4.91 -6.95
C ALA A 211 22.43 5.65 -7.82
N VAL A 212 22.39 6.97 -7.75
CA VAL A 212 21.63 7.78 -8.70
C VAL A 212 22.23 7.55 -10.10
N GLY A 213 21.37 7.30 -11.09
CA GLY A 213 21.80 6.97 -12.43
C GLY A 213 22.05 5.47 -12.70
N ASP A 214 22.01 4.60 -11.68
CA ASP A 214 22.03 3.13 -11.84
C ASP A 214 20.60 2.62 -12.14
N VAL A 215 20.21 2.69 -13.40
CA VAL A 215 18.85 2.44 -13.88
C VAL A 215 18.55 0.95 -14.04
N ASN A 216 19.58 0.15 -14.39
CA ASN A 216 19.44 -1.30 -14.53
C ASN A 216 19.65 -2.05 -13.19
N LEU A 217 19.99 -1.33 -12.12
CA LEU A 217 20.18 -1.84 -10.76
C LEU A 217 21.30 -2.90 -10.63
N ASP A 218 22.36 -2.76 -11.46
CA ASP A 218 23.52 -3.67 -11.44
C ASP A 218 24.67 -3.18 -10.55
N ASN A 219 24.46 -2.08 -9.81
CA ASN A 219 25.43 -1.38 -8.96
C ASN A 219 26.55 -0.65 -9.75
N THR A 220 26.31 -0.36 -11.03
CA THR A 220 27.30 0.36 -11.87
C THR A 220 26.59 1.38 -12.75
N VAL A 221 26.91 2.66 -12.61
CA VAL A 221 26.40 3.69 -13.54
C VAL A 221 27.20 3.64 -14.83
N SER A 222 26.56 3.31 -15.95
CA SER A 222 27.18 3.05 -17.24
C SER A 222 26.38 3.61 -18.42
N VAL A 223 26.90 3.48 -19.65
CA VAL A 223 26.15 3.87 -20.86
C VAL A 223 24.87 3.05 -21.07
N ILE A 224 24.75 1.87 -20.45
CA ILE A 224 23.55 1.04 -20.50
C ILE A 224 22.40 1.76 -19.83
N ASP A 225 22.66 2.42 -18.69
CA ASP A 225 21.66 3.16 -17.92
C ASP A 225 21.11 4.36 -18.70
N ALA A 226 22.01 5.16 -19.29
CA ALA A 226 21.59 6.25 -20.17
C ALA A 226 20.76 5.74 -21.36
N THR A 227 21.12 4.57 -21.91
CA THR A 227 20.33 3.93 -23.00
C THR A 227 18.97 3.46 -22.51
N LEU A 228 18.84 2.94 -21.29
CA LEU A 228 17.54 2.54 -20.71
C LEU A 228 16.62 3.74 -20.51
N VAL A 229 17.15 4.88 -20.03
CA VAL A 229 16.38 6.13 -19.96
C VAL A 229 15.89 6.55 -21.33
N GLN A 230 16.76 6.53 -22.37
CA GLN A 230 16.38 6.86 -23.73
C GLN A 230 15.28 5.94 -24.28
N LYS A 231 15.37 4.63 -24.01
CA LYS A 231 14.32 3.66 -24.40
C LYS A 231 13.01 3.89 -23.67
N GLN A 232 13.03 4.23 -22.39
CA GLN A 232 11.85 4.59 -21.60
C GLN A 232 11.14 5.79 -22.21
N ILE A 233 11.86 6.85 -22.57
CA ILE A 233 11.32 8.09 -23.17
C ILE A 233 10.54 7.80 -24.46
N VAL A 234 11.03 6.89 -25.28
CA VAL A 234 10.40 6.51 -26.55
C VAL A 234 9.48 5.29 -26.44
N ASN A 235 9.17 4.83 -25.24
CA ASN A 235 8.28 3.69 -24.94
C ASN A 235 8.78 2.35 -25.57
N LEU A 236 10.08 2.16 -25.73
CA LEU A 236 10.68 0.89 -26.15
C LEU A 236 11.07 -0.02 -24.97
N GLU A 237 11.09 0.49 -23.78
CA GLU A 237 11.36 -0.22 -22.53
C GLU A 237 10.44 0.34 -21.45
N GLN A 238 10.00 -0.50 -20.52
CA GLN A 238 9.25 -0.06 -19.35
C GLN A 238 10.07 -0.33 -18.10
N LEU A 239 10.53 0.74 -17.47
CA LEU A 239 11.36 0.67 -16.28
C LEU A 239 10.54 0.30 -15.03
N SER A 240 11.17 -0.44 -14.11
CA SER A 240 10.61 -0.70 -12.80
C SER A 240 10.45 0.60 -11.98
N LYS A 241 9.60 0.56 -10.93
CA LYS A 241 9.44 1.72 -10.03
C LYS A 241 10.75 2.19 -9.41
N VAL A 242 11.63 1.26 -9.02
CA VAL A 242 12.97 1.58 -8.47
C VAL A 242 13.85 2.18 -9.54
N SER A 243 13.85 1.59 -10.75
CA SER A 243 14.61 2.12 -11.91
C SER A 243 14.19 3.54 -12.28
N LEU A 244 12.88 3.86 -12.22
CA LEU A 244 12.39 5.22 -12.48
C LEU A 244 12.92 6.23 -11.46
N ILE A 245 12.98 5.88 -10.17
CA ILE A 245 13.57 6.73 -9.12
C ILE A 245 15.08 6.98 -9.41
N LYS A 246 15.78 5.99 -9.96
CA LYS A 246 17.22 6.12 -10.30
C LYS A 246 17.44 6.82 -11.62
N ALA A 247 16.48 6.78 -12.52
CA ALA A 247 16.50 7.46 -13.81
C ALA A 247 16.28 8.98 -13.69
N ASP A 248 15.50 9.45 -12.71
CA ASP A 248 15.29 10.86 -12.41
C ASP A 248 16.52 11.43 -11.66
N VAL A 249 17.53 11.79 -12.42
CA VAL A 249 18.85 12.20 -11.88
C VAL A 249 18.83 13.63 -11.38
N ASN A 250 18.04 14.49 -12.04
CA ASN A 250 17.89 15.91 -11.67
C ASN A 250 16.79 16.15 -10.61
N HIS A 251 16.00 15.11 -10.27
CA HIS A 251 14.93 15.13 -9.27
C HIS A 251 13.79 16.14 -9.59
N ASP A 252 13.47 16.32 -10.88
CA ASP A 252 12.37 17.19 -11.32
C ASP A 252 11.03 16.44 -11.47
N GLY A 253 11.03 15.11 -11.30
CA GLY A 253 9.88 14.23 -11.39
C GLY A 253 9.51 13.83 -12.81
N VAL A 254 10.31 14.17 -13.82
CA VAL A 254 10.08 13.86 -15.24
C VAL A 254 11.28 13.07 -15.78
N ILE A 255 11.03 11.91 -16.37
CA ILE A 255 12.10 11.13 -17.03
C ILE A 255 12.24 11.60 -18.47
N ASP A 256 13.33 12.31 -18.77
CA ASP A 256 13.55 12.89 -20.11
C ASP A 256 15.04 12.85 -20.57
N VAL A 257 15.35 13.53 -21.66
CA VAL A 257 16.71 13.55 -22.24
C VAL A 257 17.73 14.25 -21.34
N VAL A 258 17.29 15.09 -20.41
CA VAL A 258 18.17 15.75 -19.44
C VAL A 258 18.77 14.71 -18.52
N ASP A 259 17.96 13.77 -18.01
CA ASP A 259 18.43 12.69 -17.15
C ASP A 259 19.44 11.79 -17.85
N ALA A 260 19.15 11.38 -19.09
CA ALA A 260 20.10 10.61 -19.88
C ALA A 260 21.44 11.35 -20.05
N THR A 261 21.38 12.69 -20.18
CA THR A 261 22.57 13.54 -20.28
C THR A 261 23.32 13.62 -18.94
N GLU A 262 22.59 13.77 -17.82
CA GLU A 262 23.20 13.79 -16.48
C GLU A 262 23.88 12.45 -16.17
N ILE A 263 23.28 11.31 -16.52
CA ILE A 263 23.92 9.99 -16.41
C ILE A 263 25.24 9.97 -17.20
N GLN A 264 25.23 10.48 -18.45
CA GLN A 264 26.47 10.54 -19.26
C GLN A 264 27.53 11.43 -18.60
N LYS A 265 27.17 12.54 -17.97
CA LYS A 265 28.10 13.38 -17.21
C LYS A 265 28.69 12.65 -16.00
N ILE A 266 27.86 11.88 -15.25
CA ILE A 266 28.34 11.05 -14.14
C ILE A 266 29.39 10.06 -14.63
N ILE A 267 29.15 9.37 -15.74
CA ILE A 267 30.07 8.37 -16.32
C ILE A 267 31.43 8.98 -16.63
N VAL A 268 31.46 10.19 -17.19
CA VAL A 268 32.70 10.87 -17.57
C VAL A 268 33.26 11.78 -16.46
N LYS A 269 32.65 11.74 -15.26
CA LYS A 269 33.07 12.53 -14.07
C LYS A 269 33.08 14.04 -14.30
N LEU A 270 32.07 14.55 -14.98
CA LEU A 270 31.85 15.97 -15.20
C LEU A 270 30.89 16.61 -14.15
N VAL A 271 30.44 15.83 -13.19
CA VAL A 271 29.61 16.23 -12.03
C VAL A 271 30.19 15.63 -10.77
#